data_2e77aee664f47c61fb681bd9ec4a87df
#
_entry.id   2e77aee664f47c61fb681bd9ec4a87df
#
_cell.length_a   1.000
_cell.length_b   1.000
_cell.length_c   1.000
_cell.angle_alpha   90.00
_cell.angle_beta   90.00
_cell.angle_gamma   90.00
#
_symmetry.space_group_name_H-M   'P 1'
#
loop_
_entity.id
_entity.type
_entity.pdbx_description
1 polymer ?
#
loop_
_entity_poly.entity_id
_entity_poly.type
_entity_poly.pdbx_seq_one_letter_code
_entity_poly.pdbx_strand_id
1 'polypeptide(L)'
;PYIRTSPHGYTDIANSPDSGDTHLNCINESMPTPENPDAPGVEHFRDVLKNFTSPMETEIAVQGAPTAASLKKYIPADKLWPLNDVYDYHFMSNPYDGTGLTYAEQQLAHAEALLGKVTGFYDFCKKSSLLHCELVRAECEHAKARLGSCGGSMLWMVNDTWPCGTWSVIDYYLT
;
A
#
# COMPACT_ATOMS: atom_id res chain seq x y z
N PRO A 1 15.96 2.36 24.39
CA PRO A 1 15.90 0.90 24.51
C PRO A 1 16.21 0.27 23.15
N TYR A 2 16.89 -0.87 23.17
CA TYR A 2 17.19 -1.63 21.96
C TYR A 2 16.02 -2.55 21.64
N ILE A 3 15.47 -2.46 20.41
CA ILE A 3 14.43 -3.36 19.89
C ILE A 3 15.14 -4.43 19.05
N ARG A 4 14.89 -5.70 19.35
CA ARG A 4 15.61 -6.84 18.75
C ARG A 4 15.20 -7.12 17.32
N THR A 5 13.94 -6.88 16.99
CA THR A 5 13.31 -7.13 15.69
C THR A 5 12.30 -6.04 15.40
N SER A 6 11.92 -5.85 14.15
CA SER A 6 10.75 -5.06 13.77
C SER A 6 9.91 -5.90 12.79
N PRO A 7 8.63 -6.12 13.08
CA PRO A 7 7.91 -5.66 14.25
C PRO A 7 8.26 -6.43 15.53
N HIS A 8 7.99 -5.85 16.71
CA HIS A 8 8.19 -6.48 17.99
C HIS A 8 7.12 -6.10 19.02
N GLY A 9 6.14 -6.96 19.20
CA GLY A 9 4.97 -6.71 20.05
C GLY A 9 5.21 -6.88 21.56
N TYR A 10 6.41 -7.31 22.01
CA TYR A 10 6.67 -7.70 23.40
C TYR A 10 5.73 -8.79 23.96
N THR A 11 5.07 -9.53 23.06
CA THR A 11 4.17 -10.63 23.35
C THR A 11 4.51 -11.81 22.43
N ASP A 12 3.71 -12.87 22.46
CA ASP A 12 3.84 -13.99 21.51
C ASP A 12 3.43 -13.60 20.07
N ILE A 13 2.83 -12.42 19.90
CA ILE A 13 2.47 -11.84 18.60
C ILE A 13 3.52 -10.80 18.23
N ALA A 14 4.38 -11.12 17.26
CA ALA A 14 5.44 -10.20 16.81
C ALA A 14 4.87 -8.89 16.27
N ASN A 15 3.88 -8.96 15.39
CA ASN A 15 3.18 -7.79 14.85
C ASN A 15 1.89 -7.52 15.63
N SER A 16 2.04 -7.02 16.86
CA SER A 16 0.90 -6.73 17.72
C SER A 16 0.25 -5.39 17.36
N PRO A 17 -1.09 -5.29 17.29
CA PRO A 17 -1.75 -4.04 16.97
C PRO A 17 -1.74 -3.01 18.11
N ASP A 18 -1.38 -3.40 19.33
CA ASP A 18 -1.54 -2.60 20.55
C ASP A 18 -0.28 -2.45 21.40
N SER A 19 0.80 -3.12 21.06
CA SER A 19 2.03 -3.10 21.85
C SER A 19 3.29 -3.11 21.00
N GLY A 20 4.36 -2.52 21.52
CA GLY A 20 5.66 -2.49 20.85
C GLY A 20 5.67 -1.60 19.61
N ASP A 21 6.22 -2.12 18.52
CA ASP A 21 6.16 -1.51 17.19
C ASP A 21 5.37 -2.39 16.22
N THR A 22 4.62 -1.74 15.33
CA THR A 22 3.66 -2.41 14.44
C THR A 22 3.94 -2.06 12.98
N HIS A 23 3.85 -3.08 12.10
CA HIS A 23 3.70 -2.88 10.66
C HIS A 23 2.21 -2.86 10.29
N LEU A 24 1.75 -1.75 9.73
CA LEU A 24 0.35 -1.63 9.30
C LEU A 24 0.17 -2.22 7.91
N ASN A 25 -0.41 -3.41 7.84
CA ASN A 25 -0.69 -4.15 6.60
C ASN A 25 -2.17 -4.54 6.51
N CYS A 26 -3.06 -3.59 6.77
CA CYS A 26 -4.50 -3.86 6.86
C CYS A 26 -5.28 -3.50 5.58
N ILE A 27 -4.59 -3.17 4.48
CA ILE A 27 -5.24 -2.73 3.25
C ILE A 27 -6.12 -3.84 2.64
N ASN A 28 -5.65 -5.08 2.62
CA ASN A 28 -6.38 -6.19 1.98
C ASN A 28 -7.66 -6.55 2.74
N GLU A 29 -7.75 -6.25 4.04
CA GLU A 29 -8.94 -6.47 4.84
C GLU A 29 -10.04 -5.43 4.55
N SER A 30 -9.65 -4.28 4.03
CA SER A 30 -10.51 -3.10 3.88
C SER A 30 -10.88 -2.79 2.45
N MET A 31 -10.08 -3.22 1.48
CA MET A 31 -10.27 -2.88 0.08
C MET A 31 -11.02 -3.96 -0.68
N PRO A 32 -11.93 -3.59 -1.59
CA PRO A 32 -12.60 -4.54 -2.46
C PRO A 32 -11.58 -5.31 -3.33
N THR A 33 -11.79 -6.61 -3.43
CA THR A 33 -11.08 -7.50 -4.35
C THR A 33 -12.11 -8.33 -5.14
N PRO A 34 -11.72 -9.05 -6.18
CA PRO A 34 -12.64 -9.98 -6.86
C PRO A 34 -13.26 -11.01 -5.93
N GLU A 35 -12.54 -11.45 -4.90
CA GLU A 35 -13.00 -12.42 -3.90
C GLU A 35 -13.85 -11.77 -2.81
N ASN A 36 -13.69 -10.47 -2.60
CA ASN A 36 -14.45 -9.68 -1.61
C ASN A 36 -14.89 -8.34 -2.21
N PRO A 37 -15.80 -8.34 -3.20
CA PRO A 37 -16.21 -7.13 -3.92
C PRO A 37 -17.00 -6.15 -3.05
N ASP A 38 -17.56 -6.62 -1.94
CA ASP A 38 -18.39 -5.83 -1.04
C ASP A 38 -17.59 -5.20 0.12
N ALA A 39 -16.25 -5.30 0.12
CA ALA A 39 -15.43 -4.65 1.13
C ALA A 39 -15.68 -3.13 1.13
N PRO A 40 -15.81 -2.51 2.31
CA PRO A 40 -16.34 -1.14 2.42
C PRO A 40 -15.44 -0.01 1.90
N GLY A 41 -14.17 -0.30 1.57
CA GLY A 41 -13.26 0.69 0.99
C GLY A 41 -12.59 1.63 2.00
N VAL A 42 -12.22 2.84 1.56
CA VAL A 42 -11.36 3.78 2.32
C VAL A 42 -11.92 4.15 3.70
N GLU A 43 -13.22 4.32 3.84
CA GLU A 43 -13.81 4.64 5.14
C GLU A 43 -13.65 3.47 6.13
N HIS A 44 -13.83 2.25 5.66
CA HIS A 44 -13.58 1.08 6.49
C HIS A 44 -12.09 0.93 6.83
N PHE A 45 -11.19 1.28 5.92
CA PHE A 45 -9.76 1.32 6.19
C PHE A 45 -9.44 2.22 7.39
N ARG A 46 -10.06 3.41 7.47
CA ARG A 46 -9.95 4.29 8.63
C ARG A 46 -10.51 3.68 9.91
N ASP A 47 -11.58 2.91 9.83
CA ASP A 47 -12.13 2.22 10.98
C ASP A 47 -11.24 1.06 11.45
N VAL A 48 -10.66 0.30 10.53
CA VAL A 48 -9.68 -0.76 10.84
C VAL A 48 -8.45 -0.17 11.51
N LEU A 49 -7.92 0.97 11.02
CA LEU A 49 -6.78 1.66 11.64
C LEU A 49 -7.01 1.98 13.12
N LYS A 50 -8.23 2.25 13.56
CA LYS A 50 -8.54 2.53 14.97
C LYS A 50 -8.21 1.35 15.91
N ASN A 51 -8.10 0.13 15.39
CA ASN A 51 -7.71 -1.05 16.15
C ASN A 51 -6.19 -1.11 16.40
N PHE A 52 -5.41 -0.30 15.68
CA PHE A 52 -3.96 -0.23 15.85
C PHE A 52 -3.62 0.89 16.84
N THR A 53 -3.24 0.47 18.05
CA THR A 53 -2.96 1.36 19.18
C THR A 53 -1.53 1.26 19.68
N SER A 54 -0.66 0.57 18.95
CA SER A 54 0.76 0.40 19.29
C SER A 54 1.45 1.74 19.50
N PRO A 55 2.46 1.81 20.37
CA PRO A 55 3.20 3.05 20.65
C PRO A 55 4.03 3.56 19.46
N MET A 56 4.31 2.73 18.46
CA MET A 56 5.11 3.08 17.29
C MET A 56 4.65 2.30 16.05
N GLU A 57 4.48 2.98 14.94
CA GLU A 57 4.18 2.40 13.63
C GLU A 57 5.45 2.44 12.78
N THR A 58 6.22 1.36 12.79
CA THR A 58 7.56 1.32 12.17
C THR A 58 7.55 1.01 10.69
N GLU A 59 6.41 0.54 10.17
CA GLU A 59 6.21 0.34 8.75
C GLU A 59 4.74 0.54 8.39
N ILE A 60 4.47 1.58 7.60
CA ILE A 60 3.18 1.77 6.97
C ILE A 60 3.37 1.62 5.46
N ALA A 61 2.60 0.72 4.85
CA ALA A 61 2.79 0.35 3.45
C ALA A 61 1.44 0.19 2.75
N VAL A 62 1.21 1.02 1.76
CA VAL A 62 0.11 0.88 0.82
C VAL A 62 0.62 0.94 -0.61
N GLN A 63 -0.03 0.25 -1.51
CA GLN A 63 0.43 0.12 -2.88
C GLN A 63 -0.08 1.25 -3.76
N GLY A 64 0.77 1.69 -4.71
CA GLY A 64 0.40 2.68 -5.70
C GLY A 64 1.30 2.64 -6.93
N ALA A 65 0.72 2.90 -8.10
CA ALA A 65 1.48 2.96 -9.33
C ALA A 65 2.27 4.28 -9.42
N PRO A 66 3.52 4.24 -9.92
CA PRO A 66 4.28 5.43 -10.31
C PRO A 66 3.56 6.25 -11.39
N THR A 67 4.07 7.45 -11.64
CA THR A 67 3.53 8.28 -12.70
C THR A 67 3.65 7.59 -14.07
N ALA A 68 2.73 7.92 -14.98
CA ALA A 68 2.80 7.41 -16.35
C ALA A 68 4.12 7.76 -17.06
N ALA A 69 4.73 8.89 -16.71
CA ALA A 69 6.02 9.29 -17.25
C ALA A 69 7.16 8.37 -16.77
N SER A 70 7.12 7.95 -15.51
CA SER A 70 8.10 7.03 -14.95
C SER A 70 7.92 5.61 -15.47
N LEU A 71 6.69 5.10 -15.50
CA LEU A 71 6.40 3.76 -16.03
C LEU A 71 6.89 3.58 -17.48
N LYS A 72 6.72 4.58 -18.32
CA LYS A 72 7.21 4.57 -19.71
C LYS A 72 8.74 4.49 -19.85
N LYS A 73 9.50 4.71 -18.81
CA LYS A 73 10.96 4.59 -18.86
C LYS A 73 11.46 3.16 -18.75
N TYR A 74 10.63 2.25 -18.22
CA TYR A 74 11.04 0.87 -17.99
C TYR A 74 10.03 -0.19 -18.48
N ILE A 75 8.78 0.16 -18.73
CA ILE A 75 7.81 -0.72 -19.37
C ILE A 75 7.82 -0.44 -20.88
N PRO A 76 8.05 -1.46 -21.74
CA PRO A 76 8.01 -1.31 -23.19
C PRO A 76 6.67 -0.72 -23.68
N ALA A 77 6.72 0.08 -24.73
CA ALA A 77 5.55 0.82 -25.21
C ALA A 77 4.37 -0.09 -25.61
N ASP A 78 4.64 -1.25 -26.14
CA ASP A 78 3.65 -2.27 -26.51
C ASP A 78 3.13 -3.09 -25.32
N LYS A 79 3.73 -2.93 -24.13
CA LYS A 79 3.36 -3.60 -22.88
C LYS A 79 2.74 -2.66 -21.83
N LEU A 80 2.51 -1.39 -22.19
CA LEU A 80 1.95 -0.42 -21.24
C LEU A 80 0.51 -0.74 -20.81
N TRP A 81 -0.26 -1.42 -21.65
CA TRP A 81 -1.64 -1.80 -21.34
C TRP A 81 -2.12 -2.92 -22.27
N PRO A 82 -2.92 -3.88 -21.77
CA PRO A 82 -3.32 -4.07 -20.37
C PRO A 82 -2.17 -4.54 -19.48
N LEU A 83 -2.43 -4.73 -18.16
CA LEU A 83 -1.48 -5.32 -17.21
C LEU A 83 -1.02 -6.69 -17.71
N ASN A 84 0.25 -7.03 -17.49
CA ASN A 84 0.89 -8.22 -18.03
C ASN A 84 2.14 -8.61 -17.22
N ASP A 85 2.84 -9.64 -17.65
CA ASP A 85 4.04 -10.19 -17.01
C ASP A 85 5.16 -9.18 -16.72
N VAL A 86 5.26 -8.10 -17.50
CA VAL A 86 6.23 -7.02 -17.24
C VAL A 86 5.83 -6.24 -15.98
N TYR A 87 4.54 -6.00 -15.80
CA TYR A 87 4.03 -5.41 -14.55
C TYR A 87 4.27 -6.33 -13.37
N ASP A 88 4.01 -7.63 -13.50
CA ASP A 88 4.22 -8.59 -12.41
C ASP A 88 5.67 -8.61 -11.95
N TYR A 89 6.62 -8.50 -12.89
CA TYR A 89 8.04 -8.38 -12.58
C TYR A 89 8.38 -7.08 -11.84
N HIS A 90 7.90 -5.94 -12.34
CA HIS A 90 8.25 -4.63 -11.78
C HIS A 90 7.44 -4.24 -10.53
N PHE A 91 6.22 -4.73 -10.39
CA PHE A 91 5.37 -4.44 -9.23
C PHE A 91 5.53 -5.47 -8.13
N MET A 92 6.33 -6.49 -8.37
CA MET A 92 6.52 -7.62 -7.47
C MET A 92 5.19 -8.32 -7.16
N SER A 93 5.23 -9.37 -6.39
CA SER A 93 4.04 -10.09 -5.93
C SER A 93 4.41 -10.84 -4.67
N ASN A 94 3.50 -10.83 -3.71
CA ASN A 94 3.62 -11.67 -2.54
C ASN A 94 2.70 -12.89 -2.68
N PRO A 95 3.23 -14.07 -2.99
CA PRO A 95 2.39 -15.26 -3.13
C PRO A 95 1.73 -15.72 -1.83
N TYR A 96 2.08 -15.11 -0.71
CA TYR A 96 1.61 -15.46 0.63
C TYR A 96 0.57 -14.47 1.18
N ASP A 97 0.15 -13.46 0.42
CA ASP A 97 -0.85 -12.49 0.89
C ASP A 97 -2.29 -13.00 0.85
N GLY A 98 -2.50 -14.17 0.25
CA GLY A 98 -3.80 -14.86 0.24
C GLY A 98 -4.81 -14.30 -0.78
N THR A 99 -4.47 -13.26 -1.55
CA THR A 99 -5.39 -12.65 -2.52
C THR A 99 -5.43 -13.39 -3.85
N GLY A 100 -4.41 -14.17 -4.18
CA GLY A 100 -4.25 -14.81 -5.49
C GLY A 100 -3.97 -13.84 -6.64
N LEU A 101 -3.81 -12.55 -6.36
CA LEU A 101 -3.56 -11.49 -7.34
C LEU A 101 -2.12 -10.98 -7.25
N THR A 102 -1.56 -10.55 -8.36
CA THR A 102 -0.32 -9.77 -8.36
C THR A 102 -0.58 -8.36 -7.78
N TYR A 103 0.46 -7.67 -7.34
CA TYR A 103 0.28 -6.31 -6.80
C TYR A 103 -0.26 -5.32 -7.84
N ALA A 104 0.07 -5.50 -9.11
CA ALA A 104 -0.51 -4.69 -10.18
C ALA A 104 -2.02 -4.96 -10.34
N GLU A 105 -2.43 -6.22 -10.28
CA GLU A 105 -3.84 -6.63 -10.32
C GLU A 105 -4.63 -6.15 -9.09
N GLN A 106 -4.03 -6.22 -7.90
CA GLN A 106 -4.63 -5.66 -6.68
C GLN A 106 -4.86 -4.15 -6.81
N GLN A 107 -3.86 -3.41 -7.27
CA GLN A 107 -3.99 -1.97 -7.50
C GLN A 107 -5.09 -1.64 -8.52
N LEU A 108 -5.19 -2.43 -9.58
CA LEU A 108 -6.28 -2.29 -10.57
C LEU A 108 -7.64 -2.56 -9.95
N ALA A 109 -7.79 -3.68 -9.23
CA ALA A 109 -9.05 -4.07 -8.59
C ALA A 109 -9.52 -3.00 -7.58
N HIS A 110 -8.63 -2.52 -6.72
CA HIS A 110 -8.93 -1.47 -5.75
C HIS A 110 -9.31 -0.16 -6.44
N ALA A 111 -8.59 0.24 -7.50
CA ALA A 111 -8.89 1.44 -8.26
C ALA A 111 -10.25 1.34 -8.95
N GLU A 112 -10.59 0.21 -9.55
CA GLU A 112 -11.89 0.00 -10.21
C GLU A 112 -13.06 -0.01 -9.23
N ALA A 113 -12.88 -0.67 -8.08
CA ALA A 113 -13.92 -0.76 -7.07
C ALA A 113 -14.28 0.60 -6.45
N LEU A 114 -13.29 1.47 -6.23
CA LEU A 114 -13.48 2.74 -5.54
C LEU A 114 -13.66 3.94 -6.48
N LEU A 115 -13.04 3.92 -7.65
CA LEU A 115 -12.99 5.05 -8.58
C LEU A 115 -13.62 4.74 -9.94
N GLY A 116 -14.24 3.56 -10.06
CA GLY A 116 -14.90 3.08 -11.27
C GLY A 116 -13.92 2.55 -12.33
N LYS A 117 -14.50 1.89 -13.34
CA LYS A 117 -13.77 1.14 -14.36
C LYS A 117 -12.56 1.90 -14.92
N VAL A 118 -11.41 1.24 -14.94
CA VAL A 118 -10.18 1.76 -15.53
C VAL A 118 -10.23 1.58 -17.06
N THR A 119 -10.03 2.66 -17.79
CA THR A 119 -10.22 2.71 -19.24
C THR A 119 -8.92 2.62 -20.04
N GLY A 120 -7.76 2.52 -19.38
CA GLY A 120 -6.46 2.38 -20.02
C GLY A 120 -5.31 2.82 -19.14
N PHE A 121 -4.11 2.80 -19.71
CA PHE A 121 -2.86 3.05 -19.03
C PHE A 121 -2.83 4.33 -18.17
N TYR A 122 -3.18 5.47 -18.75
CA TYR A 122 -3.15 6.75 -18.02
C TYR A 122 -4.18 6.83 -16.90
N ASP A 123 -5.35 6.23 -17.12
CA ASP A 123 -6.40 6.18 -16.13
C ASP A 123 -6.01 5.27 -14.96
N PHE A 124 -5.36 4.12 -15.25
CA PHE A 124 -4.75 3.26 -14.24
C PHE A 124 -3.75 4.03 -13.36
N CYS A 125 -2.76 4.66 -13.98
CA CYS A 125 -1.76 5.42 -13.24
C CYS A 125 -2.40 6.48 -12.33
N LYS A 126 -3.35 7.25 -12.87
CA LYS A 126 -4.01 8.33 -12.13
C LYS A 126 -4.82 7.80 -10.94
N LYS A 127 -5.63 6.78 -11.17
CA LYS A 127 -6.52 6.22 -10.14
C LYS A 127 -5.72 5.51 -9.06
N SER A 128 -4.72 4.70 -9.43
CA SER A 128 -3.86 4.01 -8.49
C SER A 128 -3.07 5.01 -7.62
N SER A 129 -2.46 6.05 -8.22
CA SER A 129 -1.76 7.10 -7.46
C SER A 129 -2.69 7.88 -6.54
N LEU A 130 -3.92 8.19 -6.96
CA LEU A 130 -4.88 8.88 -6.12
C LEU A 130 -5.26 8.04 -4.91
N LEU A 131 -5.54 6.76 -5.12
CA LEU A 131 -5.89 5.84 -4.03
C LEU A 131 -4.72 5.70 -3.06
N HIS A 132 -3.49 5.53 -3.56
CA HIS A 132 -2.28 5.49 -2.74
C HIS A 132 -2.17 6.74 -1.84
N CYS A 133 -2.35 7.92 -2.41
CA CYS A 133 -2.33 9.18 -1.67
C CYS A 133 -3.37 9.22 -0.54
N GLU A 134 -4.61 8.80 -0.81
CA GLU A 134 -5.68 8.78 0.19
C GLU A 134 -5.42 7.79 1.33
N LEU A 135 -4.86 6.63 1.03
CA LEU A 135 -4.55 5.61 2.03
C LEU A 135 -3.35 6.03 2.90
N VAL A 136 -2.25 6.49 2.30
CA VAL A 136 -1.10 7.04 3.05
C VAL A 136 -1.54 8.22 3.93
N ARG A 137 -2.43 9.08 3.41
CA ARG A 137 -2.99 10.17 4.20
C ARG A 137 -3.75 9.65 5.42
N ALA A 138 -4.58 8.63 5.26
CA ALA A 138 -5.34 8.04 6.35
C ALA A 138 -4.44 7.48 7.45
N GLU A 139 -3.36 6.79 7.09
CA GLU A 139 -2.37 6.26 8.03
C GLU A 139 -1.63 7.39 8.77
N CYS A 140 -1.16 8.41 8.05
CA CYS A 140 -0.51 9.57 8.66
C CYS A 140 -1.46 10.34 9.60
N GLU A 141 -2.73 10.50 9.23
CA GLU A 141 -3.75 11.13 10.06
C GLU A 141 -4.03 10.31 11.32
N HIS A 142 -4.06 8.97 11.20
CA HIS A 142 -4.22 8.06 12.33
C HIS A 142 -3.08 8.21 13.35
N ALA A 143 -1.83 8.13 12.90
CA ALA A 143 -0.67 8.33 13.78
C ALA A 143 -0.69 9.70 14.45
N LYS A 144 -1.00 10.76 13.69
CA LYS A 144 -1.05 12.13 14.18
C LYS A 144 -2.18 12.35 15.20
N ALA A 145 -3.33 11.72 15.02
CA ALA A 145 -4.45 11.81 15.97
C ALA A 145 -4.11 11.19 17.34
N ARG A 146 -3.09 10.33 17.38
CA ARG A 146 -2.62 9.64 18.58
C ARG A 146 -1.37 10.28 19.21
N LEU A 147 -1.12 11.56 18.95
CA LEU A 147 -0.03 12.31 19.60
C LEU A 147 -0.07 12.17 21.11
N GLY A 148 1.07 11.74 21.71
CA GLY A 148 1.19 11.44 23.14
C GLY A 148 1.04 9.96 23.49
N SER A 149 0.42 9.14 22.63
CA SER A 149 0.38 7.68 22.77
C SER A 149 1.11 6.94 21.64
N CYS A 150 1.23 7.56 20.47
CA CYS A 150 2.05 7.09 19.36
C CYS A 150 3.28 7.96 19.20
N GLY A 151 4.47 7.37 19.21
CA GLY A 151 5.77 8.06 19.08
C GLY A 151 6.09 8.46 17.64
N GLY A 152 5.43 7.87 16.66
CA GLY A 152 5.61 8.18 15.24
C GLY A 152 5.18 7.06 14.31
N SER A 153 5.23 7.39 13.02
CA SER A 153 4.91 6.51 11.92
C SER A 153 5.96 6.64 10.84
N MET A 154 6.38 5.52 10.23
CA MET A 154 7.43 5.47 9.22
C MET A 154 6.89 4.87 7.94
N LEU A 155 7.06 5.59 6.85
CA LEU A 155 6.64 5.12 5.51
C LEU A 155 7.57 4.00 5.01
N TRP A 156 7.01 2.91 4.61
CA TRP A 156 7.64 1.89 3.81
C TRP A 156 7.09 1.93 2.37
N MET A 157 7.80 2.61 1.50
CA MET A 157 9.03 3.34 1.77
C MET A 157 9.02 4.72 1.13
N VAL A 158 9.99 5.56 1.50
CA VAL A 158 10.06 6.93 0.98
C VAL A 158 10.33 6.94 -0.52
N ASN A 159 11.32 6.15 -0.99
CA ASN A 159 11.65 6.08 -2.42
C ASN A 159 12.04 4.68 -2.87
N ASP A 160 11.78 4.39 -4.14
CA ASP A 160 12.18 3.14 -4.77
C ASP A 160 13.69 3.04 -4.98
N THR A 161 14.23 1.83 -4.82
CA THR A 161 15.65 1.50 -5.04
C THR A 161 15.93 0.97 -6.45
N TRP A 162 14.89 0.65 -7.20
CA TRP A 162 14.93 0.19 -8.59
C TRP A 162 13.61 0.56 -9.28
N PRO A 163 13.51 0.51 -10.62
CA PRO A 163 12.26 0.81 -11.32
C PRO A 163 11.15 -0.18 -10.97
N CYS A 164 10.30 0.18 -10.03
CA CYS A 164 9.18 -0.65 -9.59
C CYS A 164 7.94 0.22 -9.30
N GLY A 165 6.84 -0.42 -8.93
CA GLY A 165 5.58 0.25 -8.65
C GLY A 165 4.86 -0.39 -7.47
N THR A 166 5.35 -0.14 -6.26
CA THR A 166 4.83 -0.78 -5.06
C THR A 166 4.39 0.24 -4.00
N TRP A 167 5.23 0.54 -3.04
CA TRP A 167 4.84 1.29 -1.83
C TRP A 167 5.41 2.70 -1.74
N SER A 168 6.40 3.02 -2.57
CA SER A 168 7.14 4.26 -2.42
C SER A 168 6.28 5.49 -2.73
N VAL A 169 6.43 6.53 -1.91
CA VAL A 169 5.79 7.83 -2.15
C VAL A 169 6.55 8.67 -3.16
N ILE A 170 7.82 8.34 -3.40
CA ILE A 170 8.67 8.90 -4.46
C ILE A 170 9.18 7.75 -5.30
N ASP A 171 8.94 7.75 -6.59
CA ASP A 171 9.38 6.68 -7.46
C ASP A 171 10.90 6.69 -7.72
N TYR A 172 11.41 5.65 -8.38
CA TYR A 172 12.85 5.53 -8.71
C TYR A 172 13.40 6.73 -9.48
N TYR A 173 12.57 7.44 -10.22
CA TYR A 173 12.98 8.61 -11.01
C TYR A 173 12.75 9.94 -10.28
N LEU A 174 12.48 9.88 -8.97
CA LEU A 174 12.29 11.03 -8.08
C LEU A 174 11.08 11.90 -8.48
N THR A 175 9.99 11.25 -8.89
CA THR A 175 8.74 11.92 -9.27
C THR A 175 7.65 11.65 -8.25
#